data_47678026d29fceaeeeb80c85f34c6257
#
_entry.id   47678026d29fceaeeeb80c85f34c6257
#
_cell.length_a   1.000
_cell.length_b   1.000
_cell.length_c   1.000
_cell.angle_alpha   90.00
_cell.angle_beta   90.00
_cell.angle_gamma   90.00
#
_symmetry.space_group_name_H-M   'P 1'
#
loop_
_entity.id
_entity.type
_entity.pdbx_description
1 polymer ?
#
loop_
_entity_poly.entity_id
_entity_poly.type
_entity_poly.pdbx_seq_one_letter_code
_entity_poly.pdbx_strand_id
1 'polypeptide(L)'
;MATEQSQVLPKLREMGSTKTIGLISDTHVPARAREIPKEVFVVFESVDFIVHAGDLVDLSVIDDLEQLAPVLAVYGNMDGPEIRGKLPKVNSVKVFDWKIGIMHNPSALFGTRKMREIALQNGFDALVFGHTHSSSIRWEGNKLFINPGSPTNPVPPFITKPSVALLRVSKERIAPEIVQI
;
A
#
# COMPACT_ATOMS: atom_id res chain seq x y z
N MET A 1 21.78 -8.79 -12.51
CA MET A 1 20.43 -9.20 -12.96
C MET A 1 19.68 -9.62 -11.70
N ALA A 2 18.84 -8.74 -11.15
CA ALA A 2 18.02 -9.05 -9.99
C ALA A 2 16.78 -9.78 -10.50
N THR A 3 16.60 -11.00 -10.07
CA THR A 3 15.42 -11.82 -10.34
C THR A 3 14.20 -11.12 -9.75
N GLU A 4 13.29 -10.66 -10.60
CA GLU A 4 11.94 -10.26 -10.23
C GLU A 4 11.21 -11.49 -9.65
N GLN A 5 11.24 -11.64 -8.33
CA GLN A 5 10.29 -12.53 -7.65
C GLN A 5 8.97 -11.76 -7.53
N SER A 6 8.16 -11.84 -8.57
CA SER A 6 6.76 -11.42 -8.54
C SER A 6 6.02 -12.35 -7.58
N GLN A 7 5.56 -11.84 -6.44
CA GLN A 7 4.51 -12.53 -5.67
C GLN A 7 3.27 -12.58 -6.57
N VAL A 8 2.98 -13.78 -7.08
CA VAL A 8 1.79 -14.03 -7.88
C VAL A 8 0.62 -14.15 -6.90
N LEU A 9 -0.22 -13.12 -6.82
CA LEU A 9 -1.51 -13.25 -6.15
C LEU A 9 -2.24 -14.46 -6.76
N PRO A 10 -2.87 -15.33 -5.95
CA PRO A 10 -3.74 -16.35 -6.46
C PRO A 10 -4.76 -15.69 -7.39
N LYS A 11 -5.04 -16.31 -8.57
CA LYS A 11 -5.95 -15.79 -9.58
C LYS A 11 -7.16 -15.15 -8.91
N LEU A 12 -7.21 -13.81 -8.91
CA LEU A 12 -8.35 -13.07 -8.39
C LEU A 12 -9.59 -13.60 -9.12
N ARG A 13 -10.51 -14.19 -8.38
CA ARG A 13 -11.77 -14.68 -8.96
C ARG A 13 -12.40 -13.56 -9.75
N GLU A 14 -12.60 -13.77 -11.05
CA GLU A 14 -13.35 -12.88 -11.94
C GLU A 14 -14.85 -12.92 -11.57
N MET A 15 -15.20 -12.43 -10.39
CA MET A 15 -16.58 -12.31 -9.94
C MET A 15 -16.79 -10.93 -9.34
N GLY A 16 -17.25 -10.00 -10.19
CA GLY A 16 -17.63 -8.65 -9.80
C GLY A 16 -17.07 -7.59 -10.75
N SER A 17 -17.88 -6.58 -11.06
CA SER A 17 -17.50 -5.43 -11.90
C SER A 17 -16.55 -4.45 -11.20
N THR A 18 -16.32 -4.64 -9.90
CA THR A 18 -15.49 -3.76 -9.05
C THR A 18 -14.67 -4.61 -8.09
N LYS A 19 -13.42 -4.20 -7.86
CA LYS A 19 -12.53 -4.74 -6.84
C LYS A 19 -12.24 -3.68 -5.78
N THR A 20 -12.24 -4.06 -4.51
CA THR A 20 -11.87 -3.19 -3.41
C THR A 20 -10.55 -3.66 -2.81
N ILE A 21 -9.58 -2.76 -2.75
CA ILE A 21 -8.23 -3.03 -2.25
C ILE A 21 -8.04 -2.24 -0.97
N GLY A 22 -7.64 -2.91 0.12
CA GLY A 22 -7.18 -2.26 1.33
C GLY A 22 -5.75 -1.76 1.16
N LEU A 23 -5.48 -0.50 1.47
CA LEU A 23 -4.15 0.08 1.40
C LEU A 23 -3.69 0.49 2.81
N ILE A 24 -2.53 0.01 3.22
CA ILE A 24 -1.92 0.26 4.52
C ILE A 24 -0.40 0.44 4.37
N SER A 25 0.22 1.18 5.26
CA SER A 25 1.65 1.40 5.29
C SER A 25 2.11 1.87 6.67
N ASP A 26 3.42 1.79 6.95
CA ASP A 26 4.02 2.36 8.16
C ASP A 26 3.34 1.87 9.45
N THR A 27 3.10 0.57 9.55
CA THR A 27 2.48 -0.06 10.72
C THR A 27 3.43 -0.10 11.92
N HIS A 28 4.73 -0.26 11.68
CA HIS A 28 5.78 -0.28 12.71
C HIS A 28 5.46 -1.15 13.92
N VAL A 29 4.80 -2.27 13.74
CA VAL A 29 4.50 -3.25 14.81
C VAL A 29 5.69 -4.21 14.94
N PRO A 30 6.21 -4.49 16.15
CA PRO A 30 5.79 -3.98 17.45
C PRO A 30 6.50 -2.69 17.91
N ALA A 31 7.30 -2.04 17.05
CA ALA A 31 8.20 -0.95 17.46
C ALA A 31 7.48 0.35 17.89
N ARG A 32 6.34 0.66 17.29
CA ARG A 32 5.54 1.89 17.55
C ARG A 32 4.16 1.60 18.13
N ALA A 33 3.63 0.40 17.90
CA ALA A 33 2.39 -0.08 18.48
C ALA A 33 2.53 -1.57 18.78
N ARG A 34 1.78 -2.08 19.75
CA ARG A 34 1.82 -3.50 20.11
C ARG A 34 1.22 -4.39 19.01
N GLU A 35 0.18 -3.89 18.37
CA GLU A 35 -0.63 -4.61 17.38
C GLU A 35 -1.21 -3.64 16.36
N ILE A 36 -1.74 -4.15 15.27
CA ILE A 36 -2.53 -3.38 14.31
C ILE A 36 -3.83 -2.95 14.97
N PRO A 37 -4.25 -1.66 14.88
CA PRO A 37 -5.52 -1.20 15.43
C PRO A 37 -6.71 -2.01 14.91
N LYS A 38 -7.67 -2.32 15.80
CA LYS A 38 -8.85 -3.12 15.46
C LYS A 38 -9.71 -2.50 14.35
N GLU A 39 -9.70 -1.19 14.28
CA GLU A 39 -10.41 -0.42 13.25
C GLU A 39 -9.93 -0.76 11.84
N VAL A 40 -8.65 -1.13 11.67
CA VAL A 40 -8.12 -1.59 10.38
C VAL A 40 -8.83 -2.87 9.92
N PHE A 41 -9.03 -3.82 10.83
CA PHE A 41 -9.73 -5.08 10.54
C PHE A 41 -11.19 -4.83 10.15
N VAL A 42 -11.85 -3.88 10.80
CA VAL A 42 -13.24 -3.49 10.46
C VAL A 42 -13.28 -2.86 9.05
N VAL A 43 -12.35 -1.94 8.75
CA VAL A 43 -12.30 -1.28 7.44
C VAL A 43 -12.00 -2.28 6.31
N PHE A 44 -11.17 -3.29 6.58
CA PHE A 44 -10.71 -4.26 5.58
C PHE A 44 -11.53 -5.56 5.53
N GLU A 45 -12.61 -5.68 6.31
CA GLU A 45 -13.42 -6.91 6.40
C GLU A 45 -13.89 -7.47 5.05
N SER A 46 -14.13 -6.59 4.08
CA SER A 46 -14.69 -6.98 2.78
C SER A 46 -13.81 -6.60 1.57
N VAL A 47 -12.51 -6.41 1.77
CA VAL A 47 -11.59 -6.13 0.65
C VAL A 47 -11.22 -7.41 -0.12
N ASP A 48 -10.96 -7.29 -1.41
CA ASP A 48 -10.55 -8.43 -2.24
C ASP A 48 -9.09 -8.83 -1.98
N PHE A 49 -8.24 -7.87 -1.66
CA PHE A 49 -6.86 -8.07 -1.20
C PHE A 49 -6.33 -6.80 -0.54
N ILE A 50 -5.17 -6.92 0.12
CA ILE A 50 -4.53 -5.84 0.85
C ILE A 50 -3.17 -5.53 0.23
N VAL A 51 -2.83 -4.24 0.15
CA VAL A 51 -1.50 -3.75 -0.23
C VAL A 51 -0.85 -3.12 0.98
N HIS A 52 0.34 -3.61 1.37
CA HIS A 52 1.17 -3.00 2.40
C HIS A 52 2.39 -2.31 1.79
N ALA A 53 2.46 -0.98 1.89
CA ALA A 53 3.51 -0.19 1.27
C ALA A 53 4.76 0.02 2.14
N GLY A 54 5.13 -0.98 2.96
CA GLY A 54 6.40 -1.07 3.69
C GLY A 54 6.41 -0.47 5.10
N ASP A 55 7.55 -0.64 5.78
CA ASP A 55 7.76 -0.35 7.20
C ASP A 55 6.80 -1.13 8.11
N LEU A 56 6.83 -2.46 7.93
CA LEU A 56 6.11 -3.41 8.78
C LEU A 56 6.79 -3.57 10.14
N VAL A 57 8.12 -3.79 10.11
CA VAL A 57 9.04 -4.12 11.21
C VAL A 57 9.00 -5.58 11.60
N ASP A 58 7.86 -6.27 11.55
CA ASP A 58 7.73 -7.70 11.80
C ASP A 58 6.80 -8.36 10.76
N LEU A 59 7.10 -9.62 10.40
CA LEU A 59 6.32 -10.37 9.42
C LEU A 59 4.94 -10.77 9.94
N SER A 60 4.74 -10.83 11.26
CA SER A 60 3.42 -11.09 11.85
C SER A 60 2.36 -10.10 11.39
N VAL A 61 2.76 -8.88 10.99
CA VAL A 61 1.84 -7.91 10.37
C VAL A 61 1.18 -8.49 9.11
N ILE A 62 1.94 -9.23 8.30
CA ILE A 62 1.38 -9.89 7.10
C ILE A 62 0.44 -11.01 7.53
N ASP A 63 0.88 -11.86 8.47
CA ASP A 63 0.07 -12.99 8.96
C ASP A 63 -1.28 -12.51 9.54
N ASP A 64 -1.27 -11.39 10.27
CA ASP A 64 -2.48 -10.79 10.82
C ASP A 64 -3.42 -10.27 9.71
N LEU A 65 -2.89 -9.59 8.71
CA LEU A 65 -3.69 -9.05 7.61
C LEU A 65 -4.19 -10.15 6.67
N GLU A 66 -3.44 -11.25 6.48
CA GLU A 66 -3.84 -12.40 5.66
C GLU A 66 -5.04 -13.16 6.23
N GLN A 67 -5.37 -12.96 7.51
CA GLN A 67 -6.63 -13.47 8.07
C GLN A 67 -7.87 -12.86 7.40
N LEU A 68 -7.74 -11.67 6.79
CA LEU A 68 -8.83 -10.97 6.10
C LEU A 68 -8.82 -11.25 4.60
N ALA A 69 -7.69 -11.04 3.95
CA ALA A 69 -7.54 -11.15 2.51
C ALA A 69 -6.05 -11.33 2.11
N PRO A 70 -5.73 -11.83 0.91
CA PRO A 70 -4.37 -11.95 0.44
C PRO A 70 -3.61 -10.62 0.51
N VAL A 71 -2.34 -10.65 0.96
CA VAL A 71 -1.50 -9.46 1.13
C VAL A 71 -0.44 -9.38 0.06
N LEU A 72 -0.31 -8.22 -0.57
CA LEU A 72 0.78 -7.86 -1.46
C LEU A 72 1.61 -6.76 -0.79
N ALA A 73 2.86 -7.06 -0.44
CA ALA A 73 3.69 -6.15 0.32
C ALA A 73 5.02 -5.80 -0.37
N VAL A 74 5.60 -4.68 0.06
CA VAL A 74 6.98 -4.29 -0.20
C VAL A 74 7.67 -4.00 1.13
N TYR A 75 9.01 -4.02 1.16
CA TYR A 75 9.72 -3.57 2.34
C TYR A 75 9.97 -2.06 2.34
N GLY A 76 10.10 -1.48 3.53
CA GLY A 76 10.47 -0.09 3.76
C GLY A 76 11.87 0.07 4.36
N ASN A 77 12.18 1.29 4.79
CA ASN A 77 13.50 1.59 5.35
C ASN A 77 13.70 1.10 6.78
N MET A 78 12.63 0.92 7.55
CA MET A 78 12.69 0.40 8.93
C MET A 78 12.64 -1.13 8.98
N ASP A 79 12.38 -1.80 7.85
CA ASP A 79 12.32 -3.25 7.78
C ASP A 79 13.72 -3.87 7.83
N GLY A 80 13.87 -4.89 8.66
CA GLY A 80 15.12 -5.60 8.88
C GLY A 80 15.52 -6.53 7.72
N PRO A 81 16.72 -7.15 7.79
CA PRO A 81 17.24 -8.03 6.74
C PRO A 81 16.33 -9.21 6.41
N GLU A 82 15.63 -9.77 7.39
CA GLU A 82 14.70 -10.88 7.18
C GLU A 82 13.55 -10.49 6.26
N ILE A 83 12.89 -9.35 6.54
CA ILE A 83 11.79 -8.83 5.73
C ILE A 83 12.28 -8.47 4.32
N ARG A 84 13.43 -7.81 4.22
CA ARG A 84 14.04 -7.46 2.94
C ARG A 84 14.46 -8.68 2.10
N GLY A 85 14.72 -9.80 2.75
CA GLY A 85 15.00 -11.07 2.07
C GLY A 85 13.74 -11.74 1.51
N LYS A 86 12.56 -11.45 2.08
CA LYS A 86 11.27 -12.05 1.70
C LYS A 86 10.41 -11.15 0.82
N LEU A 87 10.48 -9.83 1.01
CA LEU A 87 9.67 -8.87 0.27
C LEU A 87 10.50 -8.10 -0.77
N PRO A 88 9.93 -7.73 -1.91
CA PRO A 88 10.60 -6.90 -2.91
C PRO A 88 10.61 -5.43 -2.48
N LYS A 89 11.51 -4.64 -3.08
CA LYS A 89 11.54 -3.18 -2.92
C LYS A 89 10.41 -2.47 -3.67
N VAL A 90 10.03 -3.02 -4.81
CA VAL A 90 8.96 -2.54 -5.68
C VAL A 90 8.14 -3.74 -6.09
N ASN A 91 6.83 -3.60 -6.08
CA ASN A 91 5.90 -4.60 -6.54
C ASN A 91 4.82 -3.96 -7.41
N SER A 92 4.03 -4.76 -8.09
CA SER A 92 2.87 -4.26 -8.82
C SER A 92 1.82 -5.34 -9.02
N VAL A 93 0.58 -4.91 -9.17
CA VAL A 93 -0.55 -5.78 -9.50
C VAL A 93 -1.34 -5.17 -10.65
N LYS A 94 -1.85 -6.02 -11.54
CA LYS A 94 -2.80 -5.61 -12.56
C LYS A 94 -4.21 -5.97 -12.12
N VAL A 95 -5.10 -4.98 -12.07
CA VAL A 95 -6.52 -5.13 -11.73
C VAL A 95 -7.32 -4.55 -12.89
N PHE A 96 -8.04 -5.39 -13.61
CA PHE A 96 -8.58 -5.08 -14.93
C PHE A 96 -7.45 -4.57 -15.86
N ASP A 97 -7.58 -3.36 -16.40
CA ASP A 97 -6.56 -2.75 -17.25
C ASP A 97 -5.62 -1.80 -16.50
N TRP A 98 -5.86 -1.60 -15.19
CA TRP A 98 -5.06 -0.71 -14.35
C TRP A 98 -3.85 -1.43 -13.78
N LYS A 99 -2.66 -0.85 -13.94
CA LYS A 99 -1.43 -1.31 -13.30
C LYS A 99 -1.13 -0.46 -12.07
N ILE A 100 -1.22 -1.09 -10.91
CA ILE A 100 -1.01 -0.46 -9.60
C ILE A 100 0.40 -0.82 -9.13
N GLY A 101 1.28 0.17 -9.03
CA GLY A 101 2.63 0.04 -8.48
C GLY A 101 2.62 0.24 -6.96
N ILE A 102 3.57 -0.41 -6.28
CA ILE A 102 3.72 -0.35 -4.82
C ILE A 102 5.21 -0.16 -4.52
N MET A 103 5.54 0.84 -3.73
CA MET A 103 6.89 1.03 -3.18
C MET A 103 6.83 1.89 -1.93
N HIS A 104 7.75 1.67 -0.98
CA HIS A 104 7.69 2.40 0.27
C HIS A 104 8.06 3.87 0.12
N ASN A 105 9.25 4.15 -0.39
CA ASN A 105 9.75 5.53 -0.56
C ASN A 105 10.10 5.83 -2.01
N PRO A 106 9.22 6.48 -2.78
CA PRO A 106 9.50 6.91 -4.15
C PRO A 106 10.30 8.23 -4.23
N SER A 107 11.12 8.52 -3.22
CA SER A 107 11.81 9.82 -3.07
C SER A 107 10.83 10.98 -2.83
N ALA A 108 9.82 10.74 -1.96
CA ALA A 108 8.77 11.71 -1.63
C ALA A 108 9.27 13.07 -1.14
N LEU A 109 10.52 13.13 -0.64
CA LEU A 109 11.19 14.38 -0.26
C LEU A 109 11.59 15.26 -1.45
N PHE A 110 11.66 14.72 -2.67
CA PHE A 110 12.08 15.47 -3.88
C PHE A 110 10.89 15.85 -4.79
N GLY A 111 9.67 15.78 -4.25
CA GLY A 111 8.47 16.24 -4.93
C GLY A 111 7.90 15.25 -5.94
N THR A 112 6.78 15.63 -6.51
CA THR A 112 5.92 14.82 -7.37
C THR A 112 6.57 14.43 -8.70
N ARG A 113 7.54 15.23 -9.19
CA ARG A 113 8.24 14.97 -10.44
C ARG A 113 8.88 13.58 -10.47
N LYS A 114 9.62 13.21 -9.40
CA LYS A 114 10.27 11.90 -9.31
C LYS A 114 9.29 10.74 -9.25
N MET A 115 8.21 10.91 -8.52
CA MET A 115 7.12 9.92 -8.45
C MET A 115 6.48 9.69 -9.82
N ARG A 116 6.25 10.78 -10.56
CA ARG A 116 5.72 10.73 -11.92
C ARG A 116 6.68 10.02 -12.89
N GLU A 117 7.98 10.32 -12.81
CA GLU A 117 9.00 9.62 -13.61
C GLU A 117 8.98 8.11 -13.34
N ILE A 118 8.92 7.68 -12.07
CA ILE A 118 8.82 6.27 -11.69
C ILE A 118 7.55 5.64 -12.27
N ALA A 119 6.40 6.29 -12.12
CA ALA A 119 5.14 5.78 -12.64
C ALA A 119 5.17 5.63 -14.17
N LEU A 120 5.74 6.60 -14.88
CA LEU A 120 5.87 6.54 -16.35
C LEU A 120 6.82 5.42 -16.79
N GLN A 121 8.01 5.32 -16.18
CA GLN A 121 9.02 4.30 -16.52
C GLN A 121 8.52 2.87 -16.31
N ASN A 122 7.67 2.65 -15.30
CA ASN A 122 7.13 1.33 -14.97
C ASN A 122 5.72 1.08 -15.56
N GLY A 123 5.13 2.07 -16.23
CA GLY A 123 3.78 1.96 -16.77
C GLY A 123 2.69 1.87 -15.69
N PHE A 124 2.91 2.44 -14.50
CA PHE A 124 1.91 2.46 -13.44
C PHE A 124 0.84 3.50 -13.72
N ASP A 125 -0.42 3.13 -13.51
CA ASP A 125 -1.57 4.04 -13.54
C ASP A 125 -1.85 4.61 -12.15
N ALA A 126 -1.58 3.81 -11.11
CA ALA A 126 -1.57 4.24 -9.72
C ALA A 126 -0.25 3.83 -9.05
N LEU A 127 0.23 4.62 -8.10
CA LEU A 127 1.37 4.31 -7.24
C LEU A 127 0.96 4.47 -5.78
N VAL A 128 1.00 3.36 -5.03
CA VAL A 128 0.81 3.32 -3.58
C VAL A 128 2.17 3.42 -2.92
N PHE A 129 2.29 4.33 -1.95
CA PHE A 129 3.55 4.57 -1.24
C PHE A 129 3.30 4.92 0.23
N GLY A 130 4.35 4.89 1.07
CA GLY A 130 4.32 5.21 2.50
C GLY A 130 5.33 6.26 2.90
N HIS A 131 6.10 5.97 3.97
CA HIS A 131 7.26 6.68 4.47
C HIS A 131 6.97 8.03 5.16
N THR A 132 6.05 8.83 4.68
CA THR A 132 5.76 10.15 5.27
C THR A 132 4.79 10.09 6.44
N HIS A 133 4.13 8.94 6.65
CA HIS A 133 3.08 8.71 7.64
C HIS A 133 1.88 9.68 7.54
N SER A 134 1.81 10.44 6.46
CA SER A 134 0.76 11.42 6.20
C SER A 134 -0.06 10.99 5.00
N SER A 135 -1.34 10.76 5.23
CA SER A 135 -2.24 10.31 4.17
C SER A 135 -2.43 11.36 3.08
N SER A 136 -2.43 10.92 1.84
CA SER A 136 -2.66 11.80 0.70
C SER A 136 -3.17 11.07 -0.52
N ILE A 137 -4.01 11.76 -1.29
CA ILE A 137 -4.44 11.35 -2.63
C ILE A 137 -4.11 12.49 -3.58
N ARG A 138 -3.40 12.19 -4.66
CA ARG A 138 -3.03 13.17 -5.66
C ARG A 138 -3.15 12.60 -7.07
N TRP A 139 -3.74 13.36 -7.96
CA TRP A 139 -3.75 13.11 -9.39
C TRP A 139 -2.76 14.04 -10.09
N GLU A 140 -1.93 13.48 -10.96
CA GLU A 140 -1.05 14.25 -11.87
C GLU A 140 -1.26 13.76 -13.30
N GLY A 141 -2.03 14.52 -14.05
CA GLY A 141 -2.56 14.04 -15.34
C GLY A 141 -3.46 12.82 -15.11
N ASN A 142 -3.09 11.70 -15.74
CA ASN A 142 -3.79 10.43 -15.61
C ASN A 142 -3.14 9.46 -14.61
N LYS A 143 -2.21 9.92 -13.79
CA LYS A 143 -1.52 9.09 -12.79
C LYS A 143 -2.00 9.42 -11.39
N LEU A 144 -2.33 8.38 -10.63
CA LEU A 144 -2.81 8.46 -9.26
C LEU A 144 -1.68 8.12 -8.28
N PHE A 145 -1.50 8.96 -7.27
CA PHE A 145 -0.54 8.77 -6.19
C PHE A 145 -1.29 8.71 -4.86
N ILE A 146 -1.08 7.62 -4.10
CA ILE A 146 -1.81 7.37 -2.85
C ILE A 146 -0.82 7.03 -1.75
N ASN A 147 -0.89 7.79 -0.66
CA ASN A 147 -0.31 7.41 0.61
C ASN A 147 -1.45 7.15 1.59
N PRO A 148 -1.59 5.94 2.15
CA PRO A 148 -2.66 5.63 3.11
C PRO A 148 -2.43 6.28 4.48
N GLY A 149 -1.25 6.85 4.73
CA GLY A 149 -0.82 7.30 6.04
C GLY A 149 -0.27 6.16 6.89
N SER A 150 -0.31 6.33 8.21
CA SER A 150 0.04 5.29 9.18
C SER A 150 -1.13 5.05 10.13
N PRO A 151 -1.49 3.80 10.41
CA PRO A 151 -2.55 3.46 11.36
C PRO A 151 -2.08 3.57 12.82
N THR A 152 -0.76 3.60 13.06
CA THR A 152 -0.16 3.53 14.39
C THR A 152 0.66 4.75 14.76
N ASN A 153 1.25 5.44 13.78
CA ASN A 153 2.23 6.51 14.00
C ASN A 153 2.09 7.66 12.99
N PRO A 154 0.94 8.37 12.95
CA PRO A 154 0.73 9.49 12.03
C PRO A 154 1.70 10.64 12.32
N VAL A 155 2.15 11.35 11.28
CA VAL A 155 3.08 12.49 11.38
C VAL A 155 2.60 13.64 10.51
N PRO A 156 2.50 14.85 11.04
CA PRO A 156 2.68 15.27 12.43
C PRO A 156 1.55 14.75 13.35
N PRO A 157 1.87 14.26 14.57
CA PRO A 157 0.89 13.54 15.39
C PRO A 157 -0.27 14.41 15.91
N PHE A 158 -0.12 15.72 15.90
CA PHE A 158 -1.18 16.67 16.33
C PHE A 158 -2.05 17.19 15.18
N ILE A 159 -1.69 16.87 13.94
CA ILE A 159 -2.36 17.39 12.73
C ILE A 159 -2.98 16.25 11.92
N THR A 160 -2.27 15.13 11.83
CA THR A 160 -2.74 13.95 11.10
C THR A 160 -3.33 12.93 12.07
N LYS A 161 -4.39 12.25 11.62
CA LYS A 161 -5.00 11.15 12.36
C LYS A 161 -4.50 9.82 11.82
N PRO A 162 -4.53 8.74 12.62
CA PRO A 162 -4.31 7.39 12.13
C PRO A 162 -5.22 7.10 10.93
N SER A 163 -4.68 6.47 9.91
CA SER A 163 -5.43 6.24 8.68
C SER A 163 -4.94 5.04 7.89
N VAL A 164 -5.85 4.50 7.10
CA VAL A 164 -5.65 3.56 6.00
C VAL A 164 -6.34 4.11 4.76
N ALA A 165 -6.33 3.38 3.64
CA ALA A 165 -7.11 3.77 2.48
C ALA A 165 -7.84 2.59 1.85
N LEU A 166 -8.88 2.87 1.12
CA LEU A 166 -9.57 1.95 0.22
C LEU A 166 -9.38 2.41 -1.23
N LEU A 167 -9.13 1.47 -2.12
CA LEU A 167 -9.05 1.72 -3.55
C LEU A 167 -10.07 0.86 -4.27
N ARG A 168 -11.15 1.47 -4.74
CA ARG A 168 -12.16 0.78 -5.54
C ARG A 168 -11.77 0.89 -7.02
N VAL A 169 -11.65 -0.27 -7.67
CA VAL A 169 -11.19 -0.39 -9.06
C VAL A 169 -12.26 -1.09 -9.88
N SER A 170 -12.71 -0.46 -10.95
CA SER A 170 -13.54 -1.07 -12.01
C SER A 170 -12.82 -1.00 -13.35
N LYS A 171 -13.41 -1.51 -14.43
CA LYS A 171 -12.85 -1.35 -15.77
C LYS A 171 -12.79 0.12 -16.20
N GLU A 172 -13.73 0.93 -15.73
CA GLU A 172 -13.91 2.33 -16.16
C GLU A 172 -13.15 3.32 -15.30
N ARG A 173 -12.91 3.01 -14.00
CA ARG A 173 -12.35 3.98 -13.07
C ARG A 173 -11.61 3.36 -11.88
N ILE A 174 -10.70 4.16 -11.33
CA ILE A 174 -10.08 3.98 -10.03
C ILE A 174 -10.62 5.06 -9.09
N ALA A 175 -11.08 4.68 -7.88
CA ALA A 175 -11.64 5.58 -6.88
C ALA A 175 -10.95 5.35 -5.52
N PRO A 176 -9.96 6.19 -5.14
CA PRO A 176 -9.30 6.14 -3.85
C PRO A 176 -10.10 6.87 -2.77
N GLU A 177 -10.00 6.39 -1.53
CA GLU A 177 -10.62 6.99 -0.34
C GLU A 177 -9.68 6.82 0.85
N ILE A 178 -9.38 7.91 1.60
CA ILE A 178 -8.69 7.84 2.90
C ILE A 178 -9.73 7.59 3.99
N VAL A 179 -9.46 6.60 4.82
CA VAL A 179 -10.28 6.27 5.99
C VAL A 179 -9.48 6.59 7.25
N GLN A 180 -9.97 7.53 8.04
CA GLN A 180 -9.43 7.81 9.37
C GLN A 180 -9.96 6.78 10.36
N ILE A 181 -9.07 6.32 11.23
CA ILE A 181 -9.36 5.30 12.24
C ILE A 181 -9.01 5.74 13.65
#